data_9a2453057e37f0d1e91cef7109a40456
#
_entry.id   9a2453057e37f0d1e91cef7109a40456
#
_cell.length_a   1.000
_cell.length_b   1.000
_cell.length_c   1.000
_cell.angle_alpha   90.00
_cell.angle_beta   90.00
_cell.angle_gamma   90.00
#
_symmetry.space_group_name_H-M   'P 1'
#
loop_
_entity.id
_entity.type
_entity.pdbx_description
1 polymer ?
#
loop_
_entity_poly.entity_id
_entity_poly.type
_entity_poly.pdbx_seq_one_letter_code
_entity_poly.pdbx_strand_id
1 'polypeptide(L)'
;MHAVGCPSNSRKGDADEAAFVARACELDFRVAKPWGNIDPYDLLVGMGRGFWRIQVKRASQVGGKYLARAGGRAGVYRKEDIDFIAAHLVRENIWYIVPVEAFEGRTTLTFNPRSRRKGKYEKYREAWCLLACEPKARGWKDIPVLCRCKDLPVRCVVCPHRT
;
A
#
# COMPACT_ATOMS: atom_id res chain seq x y z
N MET A 1 5.61 -24.65 -30.22
CA MET A 1 4.77 -23.93 -29.24
C MET A 1 5.46 -24.08 -27.89
N HIS A 2 6.18 -23.07 -27.42
CA HIS A 2 6.73 -23.08 -26.07
C HIS A 2 5.59 -22.74 -25.10
N ALA A 3 5.29 -23.66 -24.17
CA ALA A 3 4.38 -23.40 -23.09
C ALA A 3 4.95 -22.26 -22.27
N VAL A 4 4.25 -21.12 -22.22
CA VAL A 4 4.58 -20.02 -21.33
C VAL A 4 4.35 -20.50 -19.91
N GLY A 5 5.40 -20.91 -19.21
CA GLY A 5 5.35 -21.37 -17.84
C GLY A 5 4.75 -20.33 -16.92
N CYS A 6 4.02 -20.75 -15.89
CA CYS A 6 3.50 -19.85 -14.86
C CYS A 6 4.67 -19.04 -14.26
N PRO A 7 4.59 -17.68 -14.19
CA PRO A 7 5.67 -16.86 -13.70
C PRO A 7 6.01 -17.22 -12.24
N SER A 8 7.29 -17.20 -11.90
CA SER A 8 7.78 -17.44 -10.55
C SER A 8 7.19 -16.42 -9.55
N ASN A 9 7.20 -16.74 -8.27
CA ASN A 9 6.71 -15.82 -7.23
C ASN A 9 7.48 -14.48 -7.22
N SER A 10 8.77 -14.49 -7.54
CA SER A 10 9.57 -13.27 -7.68
C SER A 10 9.03 -12.39 -8.81
N ARG A 11 8.86 -12.96 -10.01
CA ARG A 11 8.32 -12.21 -11.16
C ARG A 11 6.90 -11.68 -10.93
N LYS A 12 6.10 -12.37 -10.13
CA LYS A 12 4.77 -11.88 -9.73
C LYS A 12 4.88 -10.68 -8.80
N GLY A 13 5.84 -10.69 -7.88
CA GLY A 13 6.16 -9.55 -7.01
C GLY A 13 6.60 -8.34 -7.81
N ASP A 14 7.57 -8.51 -8.72
CA ASP A 14 8.07 -7.44 -9.60
C ASP A 14 6.94 -6.82 -10.44
N ALA A 15 6.00 -7.64 -10.92
CA ALA A 15 4.84 -7.17 -11.68
C ALA A 15 3.87 -6.34 -10.82
N ASP A 16 3.66 -6.71 -9.55
CA ASP A 16 2.82 -5.93 -8.64
C ASP A 16 3.48 -4.60 -8.25
N GLU A 17 4.80 -4.59 -8.03
CA GLU A 17 5.54 -3.35 -7.80
C GLU A 17 5.45 -2.42 -9.01
N ALA A 18 5.64 -2.95 -10.24
CA ALA A 18 5.52 -2.17 -11.47
C ALA A 18 4.10 -1.60 -11.65
N ALA A 19 3.07 -2.40 -11.37
CA ALA A 19 1.68 -1.96 -11.43
C ALA A 19 1.38 -0.86 -10.40
N PHE A 20 1.94 -0.98 -9.19
CA PHE A 20 1.83 0.06 -8.17
C PHE A 20 2.49 1.36 -8.62
N VAL A 21 3.72 1.30 -9.16
CA VAL A 21 4.44 2.47 -9.67
C VAL A 21 3.64 3.16 -10.76
N ALA A 22 3.13 2.40 -11.75
CA ALA A 22 2.31 2.95 -12.83
C ALA A 22 1.09 3.70 -12.26
N ARG A 23 0.35 3.07 -11.33
CA ARG A 23 -0.82 3.70 -10.72
C ARG A 23 -0.47 4.92 -9.87
N ALA A 24 0.62 4.87 -9.11
CA ALA A 24 1.09 6.01 -8.32
C ALA A 24 1.47 7.21 -9.23
N CYS A 25 2.16 6.95 -10.34
CA CYS A 25 2.51 8.00 -11.32
C CYS A 25 1.27 8.61 -12.00
N GLU A 26 0.25 7.80 -12.35
CA GLU A 26 -1.04 8.31 -12.86
C GLU A 26 -1.73 9.25 -11.87
N LEU A 27 -1.51 9.06 -10.58
CA LEU A 27 -2.04 9.88 -9.49
C LEU A 27 -1.09 11.03 -9.08
N ASP A 28 -0.05 11.30 -9.86
CA ASP A 28 0.95 12.37 -9.66
C ASP A 28 1.80 12.20 -8.39
N PHE A 29 1.98 10.96 -7.91
CA PHE A 29 2.93 10.68 -6.86
C PHE A 29 4.36 10.57 -7.40
N ARG A 30 5.31 11.08 -6.60
CA ARG A 30 6.73 10.80 -6.81
C ARG A 30 7.04 9.44 -6.22
N VAL A 31 7.76 8.61 -6.98
CA VAL A 31 8.14 7.27 -6.57
C VAL A 31 9.66 7.13 -6.68
N ALA A 32 10.26 6.54 -5.65
CA ALA A 32 11.65 6.11 -5.66
C ALA A 32 11.75 4.65 -5.22
N LYS A 33 12.69 3.90 -5.79
CA LYS A 33 12.99 2.54 -5.39
C LYS A 33 14.34 2.50 -4.68
N PRO A 34 14.46 1.88 -3.49
CA PRO A 34 15.75 1.70 -2.84
C PRO A 34 16.66 0.81 -3.69
N TRP A 35 17.96 1.05 -3.59
CA TRP A 35 18.93 0.23 -4.30
C TRP A 35 19.19 -1.06 -3.51
N GLY A 36 19.05 -2.20 -4.18
CA GLY A 36 19.22 -3.52 -3.57
C GLY A 36 17.95 -4.01 -2.87
N ASN A 37 18.09 -5.07 -2.05
CA ASN A 37 16.97 -5.78 -1.40
C ASN A 37 17.18 -5.88 0.13
N ILE A 38 17.80 -4.87 0.73
CA ILE A 38 18.13 -4.85 2.17
C ILE A 38 16.99 -4.23 2.98
N ASP A 39 16.33 -3.22 2.40
CA ASP A 39 15.26 -2.49 3.07
C ASP A 39 13.99 -3.33 3.23
N PRO A 40 13.22 -3.13 4.32
CA PRO A 40 11.96 -3.84 4.57
C PRO A 40 10.80 -3.32 3.72
N TYR A 41 11.00 -2.27 2.92
CA TYR A 41 10.02 -1.68 2.01
C TYR A 41 10.50 -1.76 0.55
N ASP A 42 9.56 -1.80 -0.38
CA ASP A 42 9.84 -1.92 -1.80
C ASP A 42 9.98 -0.54 -2.47
N LEU A 43 9.23 0.46 -2.00
CA LEU A 43 9.12 1.78 -2.62
C LEU A 43 9.03 2.91 -1.59
N LEU A 44 9.49 4.08 -2.00
CA LEU A 44 9.27 5.36 -1.33
C LEU A 44 8.31 6.20 -2.17
N VAL A 45 7.21 6.66 -1.59
CA VAL A 45 6.12 7.34 -2.31
C VAL A 45 5.66 8.60 -1.58
N GLY A 46 5.46 9.70 -2.31
CA GLY A 46 4.95 10.93 -1.73
C GLY A 46 4.62 12.01 -2.75
N MET A 47 3.90 13.04 -2.34
CA MET A 47 3.57 14.21 -3.17
C MET A 47 4.30 15.48 -2.72
N GLY A 48 4.66 15.57 -1.44
CA GLY A 48 5.30 16.73 -0.83
C GLY A 48 6.81 16.58 -0.64
N ARG A 49 7.33 17.08 0.47
CA ARG A 49 8.76 17.01 0.81
C ARG A 49 9.16 15.66 1.39
N GLY A 50 8.20 14.92 1.98
CA GLY A 50 8.44 13.63 2.59
C GLY A 50 8.02 12.46 1.71
N PHE A 51 8.45 11.26 2.11
CA PHE A 51 8.10 10.00 1.48
C PHE A 51 7.61 9.01 2.51
N TRP A 52 6.64 8.18 2.11
CA TRP A 52 6.15 7.03 2.82
C TRP A 52 6.89 5.77 2.36
N ARG A 53 7.23 4.88 3.29
CA ARG A 53 7.82 3.56 3.02
C ARG A 53 6.70 2.58 2.74
N ILE A 54 6.64 2.08 1.52
CA ILE A 54 5.57 1.21 1.03
C ILE A 54 6.10 -0.20 0.79
N GLN A 55 5.44 -1.18 1.37
CA GLN A 55 5.63 -2.58 1.04
C GLN A 55 4.48 -3.05 0.14
N VAL A 56 4.80 -3.48 -1.06
CA VAL A 56 3.81 -4.01 -2.02
C VAL A 56 3.59 -5.50 -1.76
N LYS A 57 2.35 -5.94 -1.73
CA LYS A 57 1.99 -7.35 -1.53
C LYS A 57 0.86 -7.77 -2.46
N ARG A 58 1.06 -8.87 -3.18
CA ARG A 58 -0.03 -9.54 -3.88
C ARG A 58 -0.95 -10.21 -2.87
N ALA A 59 -2.25 -9.98 -2.98
CA ALA A 59 -3.24 -10.72 -2.23
C ALA A 59 -3.69 -11.96 -3.01
N SER A 60 -3.52 -13.13 -2.40
CA SER A 60 -3.94 -14.41 -2.98
C SER A 60 -5.39 -14.69 -2.65
N GLN A 61 -6.16 -15.19 -3.62
CA GLN A 61 -7.55 -15.56 -3.39
C GLN A 61 -7.65 -16.95 -2.73
N VAL A 62 -8.36 -17.01 -1.61
CA VAL A 62 -8.61 -18.24 -0.85
C VAL A 62 -10.05 -18.21 -0.34
N GLY A 63 -10.86 -19.21 -0.71
CA GLY A 63 -12.24 -19.35 -0.23
C GLY A 63 -13.12 -18.11 -0.41
N GLY A 64 -13.00 -17.40 -1.56
CA GLY A 64 -13.78 -16.19 -1.86
C GLY A 64 -13.27 -14.91 -1.21
N LYS A 65 -12.22 -14.99 -0.39
CA LYS A 65 -11.52 -13.85 0.24
C LYS A 65 -10.15 -13.69 -0.38
N TYR A 66 -9.52 -12.55 -0.10
CA TYR A 66 -8.12 -12.27 -0.47
C TYR A 66 -7.26 -12.15 0.77
N LEU A 67 -6.10 -12.79 0.76
CA LEU A 67 -5.14 -12.81 1.86
C LEU A 67 -3.81 -12.22 1.40
N ALA A 68 -3.29 -11.22 2.12
CA ALA A 68 -1.95 -10.70 1.93
C ALA A 68 -1.11 -10.89 3.20
N ARG A 69 0.17 -11.29 3.05
CA ARG A 69 1.10 -11.40 4.18
C ARG A 69 1.44 -10.02 4.73
N ALA A 70 1.36 -9.87 6.05
CA ALA A 70 1.75 -8.67 6.79
C ALA A 70 3.13 -8.84 7.46
N GLY A 71 4.05 -9.50 6.78
CA GLY A 71 5.39 -9.72 7.28
C GLY A 71 6.38 -10.05 6.17
N GLY A 72 7.66 -9.88 6.50
CA GLY A 72 8.82 -10.19 5.67
C GLY A 72 9.66 -11.34 6.24
N ARG A 73 10.96 -11.37 5.89
CA ARG A 73 11.91 -12.37 6.38
C ARG A 73 12.15 -12.26 7.89
N ALA A 74 12.14 -11.05 8.44
CA ALA A 74 12.38 -10.76 9.85
C ALA A 74 11.12 -10.88 10.74
N GLY A 75 9.97 -11.29 10.19
CA GLY A 75 8.73 -11.42 10.94
C GLY A 75 7.66 -10.44 10.51
N VAL A 76 6.78 -10.05 11.43
CA VAL A 76 5.69 -9.08 11.19
C VAL A 76 6.26 -7.68 11.03
N TYR A 77 5.74 -6.93 10.07
CA TYR A 77 6.14 -5.53 9.87
C TYR A 77 5.71 -4.65 11.04
N ARG A 78 6.60 -3.74 11.41
CA ARG A 78 6.41 -2.72 12.43
C ARG A 78 6.52 -1.32 11.81
N LYS A 79 6.12 -0.31 12.55
CA LYS A 79 6.22 1.11 12.13
C LYS A 79 7.66 1.60 11.92
N GLU A 80 8.65 0.88 12.47
CA GLU A 80 10.07 1.13 12.21
C GLU A 80 10.47 0.66 10.81
N ASP A 81 9.81 -0.37 10.29
CA ASP A 81 10.11 -1.01 9.01
C ASP A 81 9.44 -0.31 7.83
N ILE A 82 8.13 -0.15 7.91
CA ILE A 82 7.28 0.39 6.84
C ILE A 82 6.23 1.35 7.39
N ASP A 83 5.62 2.13 6.52
CA ASP A 83 4.49 2.98 6.86
C ASP A 83 3.16 2.39 6.35
N PHE A 84 3.17 1.76 5.17
CA PHE A 84 1.98 1.14 4.58
C PHE A 84 2.29 -0.20 3.91
N ILE A 85 1.29 -1.08 3.92
CA ILE A 85 1.19 -2.17 2.95
C ILE A 85 0.24 -1.74 1.84
N ALA A 86 0.71 -1.82 0.59
CA ALA A 86 -0.12 -1.73 -0.60
C ALA A 86 -0.48 -3.14 -1.07
N ALA A 87 -1.68 -3.60 -0.74
CA ALA A 87 -2.13 -4.94 -1.12
C ALA A 87 -2.87 -4.90 -2.45
N HIS A 88 -2.38 -5.66 -3.43
CA HIS A 88 -2.93 -5.75 -4.78
C HIS A 88 -3.84 -6.98 -4.95
N LEU A 89 -5.12 -6.74 -5.20
CA LEU A 89 -6.08 -7.77 -5.60
C LEU A 89 -6.13 -7.80 -7.13
N VAL A 90 -5.21 -8.53 -7.73
CA VAL A 90 -4.96 -8.50 -9.19
C VAL A 90 -6.21 -8.77 -10.02
N ARG A 91 -7.03 -9.77 -9.64
CA ARG A 91 -8.25 -10.15 -10.39
C ARG A 91 -9.31 -9.06 -10.40
N GLU A 92 -9.39 -8.27 -9.33
CA GLU A 92 -10.35 -7.18 -9.17
C GLU A 92 -9.75 -5.85 -9.63
N ASN A 93 -8.43 -5.81 -9.89
CA ASN A 93 -7.67 -4.59 -10.12
C ASN A 93 -7.91 -3.53 -9.03
N ILE A 94 -7.84 -3.96 -7.76
CA ILE A 94 -8.10 -3.12 -6.58
C ILE A 94 -6.86 -3.07 -5.71
N TRP A 95 -6.58 -1.88 -5.18
CA TRP A 95 -5.54 -1.65 -4.19
C TRP A 95 -6.14 -1.34 -2.81
N TYR A 96 -5.50 -1.88 -1.78
CA TYR A 96 -5.74 -1.49 -0.40
C TYR A 96 -4.48 -0.86 0.16
N ILE A 97 -4.56 0.41 0.55
CA ILE A 97 -3.45 1.17 1.13
C ILE A 97 -3.63 1.15 2.65
N VAL A 98 -3.01 0.18 3.31
CA VAL A 98 -3.25 -0.11 4.74
C VAL A 98 -2.09 0.41 5.58
N PRO A 99 -2.30 1.39 6.48
CA PRO A 99 -1.25 1.87 7.37
C PRO A 99 -0.85 0.78 8.38
N VAL A 100 0.42 0.76 8.76
CA VAL A 100 0.99 -0.27 9.65
C VAL A 100 0.26 -0.36 10.98
N GLU A 101 -0.18 0.76 11.53
CA GLU A 101 -0.92 0.82 12.80
C GLU A 101 -2.26 0.07 12.75
N ALA A 102 -2.86 -0.07 11.56
CA ALA A 102 -4.13 -0.77 11.41
C ALA A 102 -4.01 -2.29 11.51
N PHE A 103 -2.80 -2.83 11.35
CA PHE A 103 -2.56 -4.28 11.37
C PHE A 103 -1.43 -4.72 12.31
N GLU A 104 -0.97 -3.85 13.19
CA GLU A 104 0.11 -4.15 14.13
C GLU A 104 -0.08 -5.51 14.82
N GLY A 105 0.99 -6.32 14.87
CA GLY A 105 0.97 -7.67 15.43
C GLY A 105 0.27 -8.74 14.57
N ARG A 106 -0.25 -8.41 13.39
CA ARG A 106 -0.88 -9.39 12.51
C ARG A 106 0.08 -9.90 11.42
N THR A 107 -0.02 -11.19 11.13
CA THR A 107 0.76 -11.85 10.08
C THR A 107 0.06 -11.85 8.71
N THR A 108 -1.26 -11.60 8.70
CA THR A 108 -2.09 -11.68 7.50
C THR A 108 -3.19 -10.63 7.51
N LEU A 109 -3.38 -9.98 6.37
CA LEU A 109 -4.50 -9.10 6.09
C LEU A 109 -5.53 -9.86 5.25
N THR A 110 -6.80 -9.75 5.62
CA THR A 110 -7.92 -10.39 4.90
C THR A 110 -8.81 -9.33 4.30
N PHE A 111 -9.06 -9.43 2.98
CA PHE A 111 -9.94 -8.54 2.24
C PHE A 111 -11.11 -9.31 1.63
N ASN A 112 -12.27 -8.69 1.61
CA ASN A 112 -13.45 -9.26 0.97
C ASN A 112 -14.25 -8.16 0.24
N PRO A 113 -13.79 -7.73 -0.96
CA PRO A 113 -14.37 -6.60 -1.68
C PRO A 113 -15.80 -6.82 -2.13
N ARG A 114 -16.28 -8.07 -2.17
CA ARG A 114 -17.64 -8.45 -2.59
C ARG A 114 -18.60 -8.64 -1.42
N SER A 115 -18.12 -8.59 -0.17
CA SER A 115 -18.98 -8.77 0.99
C SER A 115 -19.90 -7.59 1.22
N ARG A 116 -21.18 -7.87 1.52
CA ARG A 116 -22.14 -6.85 1.97
C ARG A 116 -21.73 -6.26 3.34
N ARG A 117 -21.10 -7.06 4.20
CA ARG A 117 -20.53 -6.59 5.48
C ARG A 117 -19.12 -6.08 5.21
N LYS A 118 -18.90 -4.79 5.45
CA LYS A 118 -17.58 -4.17 5.28
C LYS A 118 -16.58 -4.79 6.25
N GLY A 119 -15.49 -5.34 5.71
CA GLY A 119 -14.39 -5.89 6.50
C GLY A 119 -13.57 -4.78 7.17
N LYS A 120 -12.72 -5.17 8.13
CA LYS A 120 -11.85 -4.27 8.90
C LYS A 120 -11.06 -3.29 8.03
N TYR A 121 -10.58 -3.75 6.87
CA TYR A 121 -9.71 -2.99 5.98
C TYR A 121 -10.45 -2.32 4.82
N GLU A 122 -11.77 -2.46 4.69
CA GLU A 122 -12.52 -1.92 3.55
C GLU A 122 -12.40 -0.40 3.40
N LYS A 123 -12.24 0.32 4.50
CA LYS A 123 -11.98 1.76 4.49
C LYS A 123 -10.67 2.17 3.83
N TYR A 124 -9.74 1.24 3.64
CA TYR A 124 -8.44 1.47 2.99
C TYR A 124 -8.43 1.08 1.51
N ARG A 125 -9.60 0.68 0.97
CA ARG A 125 -9.77 0.40 -0.45
C ARG A 125 -9.60 1.67 -1.26
N GLU A 126 -8.67 1.63 -2.23
CA GLU A 126 -8.30 2.77 -3.07
C GLU A 126 -7.98 4.05 -2.26
N ALA A 127 -7.45 3.89 -1.06
CA ALA A 127 -7.18 4.99 -0.14
C ALA A 127 -5.84 5.68 -0.44
N TRP A 128 -5.56 5.96 -1.70
CA TRP A 128 -4.37 6.66 -2.18
C TRP A 128 -4.18 8.03 -1.54
N CYS A 129 -5.28 8.67 -1.12
CA CYS A 129 -5.24 9.94 -0.41
C CYS A 129 -4.37 9.91 0.86
N LEU A 130 -4.20 8.75 1.50
CA LEU A 130 -3.31 8.61 2.66
C LEU A 130 -1.86 8.90 2.31
N LEU A 131 -1.44 8.60 1.08
CA LEU A 131 -0.09 8.84 0.60
C LEU A 131 0.14 10.30 0.15
N ALA A 132 -0.94 11.06 -0.06
CA ALA A 132 -0.88 12.46 -0.42
C ALA A 132 -0.64 13.38 0.79
N CYS A 133 -0.89 12.88 2.00
CA CYS A 133 -0.53 13.59 3.23
C CYS A 133 0.97 13.49 3.46
N GLU A 134 1.59 14.59 3.91
CA GLU A 134 3.00 14.53 4.29
C GLU A 134 3.17 13.68 5.55
N PRO A 135 4.20 12.81 5.60
CA PRO A 135 4.57 12.13 6.83
C PRO A 135 4.86 13.20 7.89
N LYS A 136 4.18 13.14 9.02
CA LYS A 136 4.58 13.93 10.19
C LYS A 136 5.98 13.47 10.55
N ALA A 137 6.96 14.34 10.36
CA ALA A 137 8.30 14.06 10.83
C ALA A 137 8.21 13.79 12.33
N ARG A 138 8.77 12.67 12.77
CA ARG A 138 8.79 12.30 14.19
C ARG A 138 9.46 13.44 14.97
N GLY A 139 8.70 14.13 15.81
CA GLY A 139 9.18 15.28 16.59
C GLY A 139 8.81 16.67 16.06
N TRP A 140 8.19 16.80 14.90
CA TRP A 140 7.74 18.09 14.37
C TRP A 140 6.27 18.32 14.74
N LYS A 141 6.06 18.90 15.91
CA LYS A 141 4.71 19.15 16.44
C LYS A 141 3.98 20.30 15.74
N ASP A 142 4.71 21.17 15.01
CA ASP A 142 4.22 22.50 14.60
C ASP A 142 4.18 22.77 13.09
N ILE A 143 4.35 21.75 12.23
CA ILE A 143 4.18 21.97 10.79
C ILE A 143 2.74 21.61 10.39
N PRO A 144 1.99 22.57 9.80
CA PRO A 144 0.67 22.29 9.29
C PRO A 144 0.79 21.17 8.22
N VAL A 145 0.04 20.10 8.41
CA VAL A 145 -0.04 19.01 7.45
C VAL A 145 -0.77 19.53 6.22
N LEU A 146 -0.02 19.84 5.16
CA LEU A 146 -0.58 20.16 3.86
C LEU A 146 -1.20 18.89 3.27
N CYS A 147 -2.51 18.75 3.48
CA CYS A 147 -3.26 17.68 2.86
C CYS A 147 -3.50 18.01 1.38
N ARG A 148 -2.82 17.30 0.48
CA ARG A 148 -2.98 17.42 -0.98
C ARG A 148 -4.04 16.50 -1.57
N CYS A 149 -4.82 15.83 -0.74
CA CYS A 149 -5.87 14.92 -1.23
C CYS A 149 -6.97 15.61 -2.05
N LYS A 150 -7.05 16.94 -2.03
CA LYS A 150 -7.94 17.72 -2.89
C LYS A 150 -7.53 17.66 -4.36
N ASP A 151 -6.24 17.47 -4.62
CA ASP A 151 -5.63 17.49 -5.95
C ASP A 151 -5.66 16.10 -6.61
N LEU A 152 -6.07 15.07 -5.86
CA LEU A 152 -6.17 13.71 -6.39
C LEU A 152 -7.50 13.50 -7.13
N PRO A 153 -7.47 12.81 -8.29
CA PRO A 153 -8.67 12.44 -9.05
C PRO A 153 -9.52 11.36 -8.34
N VAL A 154 -9.09 10.88 -7.17
CA VAL A 154 -9.78 9.87 -6.36
C VAL A 154 -10.39 10.48 -5.11
N ARG A 155 -11.65 10.12 -4.80
CA ARG A 155 -12.32 10.57 -3.58
C ARG A 155 -11.61 10.04 -2.34
N CYS A 156 -11.14 10.95 -1.49
CA CYS A 156 -10.66 10.57 -0.16
C CYS A 156 -11.83 10.17 0.74
N VAL A 157 -11.89 8.90 1.10
CA VAL A 157 -12.94 8.35 1.99
C VAL A 157 -12.48 8.34 3.47
N VAL A 158 -11.20 8.53 3.73
CA VAL A 158 -10.56 8.26 5.03
C VAL A 158 -9.71 9.41 5.55
N CYS A 159 -9.76 10.59 4.90
CA CYS A 159 -8.92 11.70 5.32
C CYS A 159 -9.32 12.20 6.73
N PRO A 160 -8.42 12.14 7.73
CA PRO A 160 -8.69 12.66 9.06
C PRO A 160 -8.81 14.20 9.09
N HIS A 161 -8.53 14.86 7.96
CA HIS A 161 -8.54 16.32 7.81
C HIS A 161 -9.76 16.84 7.02
N ARG A 162 -10.78 15.99 6.77
CA ARG A 162 -12.09 16.43 6.31
C ARG A 162 -12.93 16.82 7.51
N THR A 163 -12.75 18.01 7.97
CA THR A 163 -13.77 18.80 8.67
C THR A 163 -14.36 19.79 7.71
#